data_dbe2442becd31c3ced8b2f1387ce8ea9
#
_entry.id   dbe2442becd31c3ced8b2f1387ce8ea9
#
_cell.length_a   1.000
_cell.length_b   1.000
_cell.length_c   1.000
_cell.angle_alpha   90.00
_cell.angle_beta   90.00
_cell.angle_gamma   90.00
#
_symmetry.space_group_name_H-M   'P 1'
#
loop_
_entity.id
_entity.type
_entity.pdbx_description
1 polymer ?
#
loop_
_entity_poly.entity_id
_entity_poly.type
_entity_poly.pdbx_seq_one_letter_code
_entity_poly.pdbx_strand_id
1 'polypeptide(L)'
;MENRSDIKNNMFLYDINEGEKIIKENRIHAEELIKKINNCATNIDIEGVANLSLQYSEYLQYNATGEYCNEDIEKALLLCGKNIDMDKNNFEDIDLMVKKYSTSKRKVLHVMSEGYKIGGHTKLVKNWIKKDEESVSSLITTWQMDTLPEDLIEEVKSQGGFVYSLNTFYKTYEKSAALLRKIAHSWADVVILHCHMQDPVPVLAFAVEGGPPVFILNHADHRFWIGSSIADIIVDCREESKKLSLERRGARESFILPVPLSDKESFDKEKYRNKYGIDIKTKVILTISEEYKFKSINENSYIDILKRIILETEDTIAYIVGPKREGKWEKLCVDTNERVKVMGRIENIEELYMISDMYLDSFMFSGFTALLDAAMYGLQIIKFKNYMAPLFSNTGEEIEQCCFNNVDEAINYINKEFNSNKNNIQREIRKKHCSDLPKKINELYSKIKNHTVNENIKMNNVISNNDLFWALFLKQ
;
A
#
# COMPACT_ATOMS: atom_id res chain seq x y z
N MET A 1 -23.81 14.09 -3.12
CA MET A 1 -24.41 14.23 -1.77
C MET A 1 -25.23 12.97 -1.54
N GLU A 2 -24.66 11.98 -0.87
CA GLU A 2 -25.42 10.81 -0.44
C GLU A 2 -26.49 11.25 0.58
N ASN A 3 -27.69 10.74 0.39
CA ASN A 3 -28.85 11.13 1.18
C ASN A 3 -28.65 10.75 2.66
N ARG A 4 -28.72 11.70 3.58
CA ARG A 4 -28.65 11.46 5.05
C ARG A 4 -29.71 10.45 5.56
N SER A 5 -30.73 10.13 4.76
CA SER A 5 -31.75 9.12 5.09
C SER A 5 -31.21 7.67 5.00
N ASP A 6 -30.22 7.40 4.15
CA ASP A 6 -29.68 6.06 3.94
C ASP A 6 -28.68 5.66 5.03
N ILE A 7 -28.20 6.66 5.78
CA ILE A 7 -27.24 6.49 6.87
C ILE A 7 -27.85 5.71 8.06
N LYS A 8 -29.15 5.85 8.33
CA LYS A 8 -29.79 5.27 9.51
C LYS A 8 -29.90 3.74 9.52
N ASN A 9 -29.74 3.10 8.38
CA ASN A 9 -29.81 1.64 8.23
C ASN A 9 -28.46 0.95 8.05
N ASN A 10 -27.36 1.69 8.23
CA ASN A 10 -26.03 1.15 7.96
C ASN A 10 -25.41 0.54 9.23
N MET A 11 -24.89 -0.65 9.11
CA MET A 11 -24.22 -1.40 10.17
C MET A 11 -22.95 -0.71 10.72
N PHE A 12 -22.40 0.26 9.97
CA PHE A 12 -21.11 0.92 10.26
C PHE A 12 -21.25 2.44 10.40
N LEU A 13 -22.17 2.91 11.26
CA LEU A 13 -22.32 4.33 11.58
C LEU A 13 -21.16 4.86 12.44
N TYR A 14 -20.75 6.10 12.22
CA TYR A 14 -19.75 6.80 13.02
C TYR A 14 -20.14 8.26 13.27
N ASP A 15 -19.55 8.87 14.31
CA ASP A 15 -19.85 10.24 14.71
C ASP A 15 -19.09 11.26 13.84
N ILE A 16 -19.80 11.89 12.92
CA ILE A 16 -19.27 12.91 12.01
C ILE A 16 -18.72 14.13 12.77
N ASN A 17 -19.44 14.61 13.78
CA ASN A 17 -19.07 15.82 14.53
C ASN A 17 -17.77 15.61 15.29
N GLU A 18 -17.58 14.43 15.88
CA GLU A 18 -16.33 14.09 16.57
C GLU A 18 -15.17 13.97 15.58
N GLY A 19 -15.39 13.39 14.40
CA GLY A 19 -14.37 13.32 13.34
C GLY A 19 -13.93 14.72 12.88
N GLU A 20 -14.86 15.64 12.66
CA GLU A 20 -14.56 17.03 12.28
C GLU A 20 -13.76 17.77 13.36
N LYS A 21 -14.11 17.56 14.63
CA LYS A 21 -13.38 18.15 15.78
C LYS A 21 -11.94 17.67 15.82
N ILE A 22 -11.70 16.36 15.69
CA ILE A 22 -10.34 15.76 15.67
C ILE A 22 -9.51 16.38 14.54
N ILE A 23 -10.04 16.45 13.34
CA ILE A 23 -9.35 17.04 12.18
C ILE A 23 -8.96 18.49 12.47
N LYS A 24 -9.86 19.29 13.03
CA LYS A 24 -9.59 20.68 13.35
C LYS A 24 -8.47 20.84 14.39
N GLU A 25 -8.47 20.03 15.43
CA GLU A 25 -7.46 20.04 16.47
C GLU A 25 -6.08 19.65 15.92
N ASN A 26 -6.02 18.61 15.07
CA ASN A 26 -4.78 18.15 14.46
C ASN A 26 -4.17 19.19 13.50
N ARG A 27 -4.99 19.97 12.80
CA ARG A 27 -4.51 21.02 11.87
C ARG A 27 -3.70 22.11 12.58
N ILE A 28 -4.00 22.43 13.82
CA ILE A 28 -3.27 23.46 14.59
C ILE A 28 -1.79 23.13 14.68
N HIS A 29 -1.46 21.90 15.06
CA HIS A 29 -0.06 21.46 15.15
C HIS A 29 0.61 21.32 13.78
N ALA A 30 -0.14 20.84 12.78
CA ALA A 30 0.34 20.75 11.40
C ALA A 30 0.75 22.12 10.84
N GLU A 31 -0.03 23.17 11.09
CA GLU A 31 0.29 24.54 10.66
C GLU A 31 1.58 25.08 11.32
N GLU A 32 1.87 24.70 12.57
CA GLU A 32 3.13 25.08 13.24
C GLU A 32 4.34 24.44 12.56
N LEU A 33 4.24 23.19 12.14
CA LEU A 33 5.31 22.52 11.39
C LEU A 33 5.53 23.16 10.02
N ILE A 34 4.45 23.52 9.30
CA ILE A 34 4.55 24.23 8.02
C ILE A 34 5.31 25.55 8.16
N LYS A 35 5.03 26.35 9.20
CA LYS A 35 5.77 27.60 9.46
C LYS A 35 7.26 27.38 9.63
N LYS A 36 7.66 26.30 10.34
CA LYS A 36 9.07 25.93 10.52
C LYS A 36 9.71 25.50 9.21
N ILE A 37 9.00 24.68 8.40
CA ILE A 37 9.46 24.23 7.07
C ILE A 37 9.73 25.46 6.17
N ASN A 38 8.78 26.39 6.11
CA ASN A 38 8.90 27.60 5.29
C ASN A 38 10.07 28.47 5.72
N ASN A 39 10.35 28.56 7.03
CA ASN A 39 11.53 29.28 7.55
C ASN A 39 12.84 28.62 7.12
N CYS A 40 12.96 27.31 7.20
CA CYS A 40 14.13 26.57 6.70
C CYS A 40 14.27 26.74 5.17
N ALA A 41 13.18 26.68 4.39
CA ALA A 41 13.19 26.84 2.95
C ALA A 41 13.67 28.22 2.52
N THR A 42 13.28 29.29 3.24
CA THR A 42 13.74 30.67 2.99
C THR A 42 15.28 30.79 3.07
N ASN A 43 15.91 29.97 3.91
CA ASN A 43 17.37 29.92 4.09
C ASN A 43 18.05 28.84 3.25
N ILE A 44 17.31 28.12 2.42
CA ILE A 44 17.79 26.96 1.63
C ILE A 44 18.47 25.91 2.54
N ASP A 45 17.93 25.71 3.74
CA ASP A 45 18.38 24.67 4.67
C ASP A 45 17.79 23.32 4.25
N ILE A 46 18.50 22.61 3.38
CA ILE A 46 18.07 21.34 2.76
C ILE A 46 17.76 20.28 3.84
N GLU A 47 18.68 20.13 4.79
CA GLU A 47 18.54 19.14 5.87
C GLU A 47 17.38 19.50 6.81
N GLY A 48 17.20 20.78 7.13
CA GLY A 48 16.08 21.27 7.94
C GLY A 48 14.73 21.05 7.28
N VAL A 49 14.59 21.40 5.99
CA VAL A 49 13.37 21.15 5.22
C VAL A 49 13.07 19.66 5.13
N ALA A 50 14.06 18.83 4.82
CA ALA A 50 13.88 17.38 4.71
C ALA A 50 13.42 16.75 6.02
N ASN A 51 14.09 17.04 7.15
CA ASN A 51 13.74 16.53 8.46
C ASN A 51 12.35 16.97 8.93
N LEU A 52 12.01 18.25 8.74
CA LEU A 52 10.70 18.77 9.14
C LEU A 52 9.57 18.23 8.25
N SER A 53 9.81 18.04 6.96
CA SER A 53 8.84 17.41 6.03
C SER A 53 8.58 15.95 6.39
N LEU A 54 9.63 15.20 6.80
CA LEU A 54 9.51 13.86 7.35
C LEU A 54 8.65 13.88 8.62
N GLN A 55 8.96 14.75 9.60
CA GLN A 55 8.21 14.87 10.86
C GLN A 55 6.73 15.23 10.60
N TYR A 56 6.46 16.16 9.67
CA TYR A 56 5.11 16.51 9.28
C TYR A 56 4.36 15.29 8.72
N SER A 57 4.99 14.58 7.79
CA SER A 57 4.38 13.42 7.16
C SER A 57 4.11 12.29 8.17
N GLU A 58 5.03 12.07 9.12
CA GLU A 58 4.85 11.11 10.22
C GLU A 58 3.73 11.54 11.16
N TYR A 59 3.65 12.84 11.49
CA TYR A 59 2.56 13.36 12.31
C TYR A 59 1.20 13.06 11.67
N LEU A 60 1.04 13.29 10.37
CA LEU A 60 -0.21 13.04 9.64
C LEU A 60 -0.54 11.55 9.45
N GLN A 61 0.42 10.66 9.63
CA GLN A 61 0.13 9.22 9.61
C GLN A 61 -0.72 8.77 10.81
N TYR A 62 -0.58 9.46 11.95
CA TYR A 62 -1.25 9.15 13.20
C TYR A 62 -2.30 10.19 13.60
N ASN A 63 -2.35 11.33 12.91
CA ASN A 63 -3.20 12.47 13.22
C ASN A 63 -3.86 12.98 11.93
N ALA A 64 -5.06 12.49 11.63
CA ALA A 64 -5.76 12.89 10.42
C ALA A 64 -6.07 14.40 10.40
N THR A 65 -5.65 15.07 9.34
CA THR A 65 -5.95 16.49 9.06
C THR A 65 -6.91 16.66 7.89
N GLY A 66 -7.23 15.56 7.20
CA GLY A 66 -7.96 15.60 5.94
C GLY A 66 -7.11 16.09 4.77
N GLU A 67 -5.79 16.14 4.91
CA GLU A 67 -4.85 16.46 3.84
C GLU A 67 -4.21 15.21 3.28
N TYR A 68 -4.01 15.16 1.97
CA TYR A 68 -3.32 14.08 1.27
C TYR A 68 -2.06 14.56 0.55
N CYS A 69 -1.88 15.87 0.43
CA CYS A 69 -0.73 16.59 -0.07
C CYS A 69 -0.74 17.99 0.55
N ASN A 70 0.42 18.65 0.62
CA ASN A 70 0.52 20.03 1.09
C ASN A 70 1.43 20.84 0.18
N GLU A 71 0.88 21.91 -0.42
CA GLU A 71 1.55 22.73 -1.42
C GLU A 71 2.80 23.43 -0.88
N ASP A 72 2.76 23.91 0.36
CA ASP A 72 3.90 24.63 0.97
C ASP A 72 5.10 23.69 1.16
N ILE A 73 4.85 22.45 1.60
CA ILE A 73 5.90 21.45 1.79
C ILE A 73 6.49 21.02 0.45
N GLU A 74 5.63 20.76 -0.55
CA GLU A 74 6.10 20.41 -1.89
C GLU A 74 6.98 21.52 -2.48
N LYS A 75 6.56 22.78 -2.37
CA LYS A 75 7.35 23.94 -2.82
C LYS A 75 8.68 24.09 -2.06
N ALA A 76 8.67 23.88 -0.74
CA ALA A 76 9.89 23.94 0.06
C ALA A 76 10.90 22.88 -0.35
N LEU A 77 10.44 21.62 -0.56
CA LEU A 77 11.28 20.52 -1.03
C LEU A 77 11.80 20.75 -2.45
N LEU A 78 10.95 21.26 -3.36
CA LEU A 78 11.37 21.62 -4.72
C LEU A 78 12.45 22.71 -4.72
N LEU A 79 12.25 23.77 -3.92
CA LEU A 79 13.22 24.86 -3.79
C LEU A 79 14.58 24.33 -3.31
N CYS A 80 14.59 23.51 -2.25
CA CYS A 80 15.80 22.90 -1.74
C CYS A 80 16.44 21.94 -2.76
N GLY A 81 15.66 21.08 -3.40
CA GLY A 81 16.17 20.13 -4.38
C GLY A 81 16.79 20.79 -5.61
N LYS A 82 16.25 21.94 -6.08
CA LYS A 82 16.83 22.74 -7.17
C LYS A 82 18.18 23.35 -6.80
N ASN A 83 18.41 23.60 -5.53
CA ASN A 83 19.64 24.20 -5.02
C ASN A 83 20.70 23.19 -4.57
N ILE A 84 20.48 21.88 -4.79
CA ILE A 84 21.52 20.85 -4.57
C ILE A 84 22.68 21.09 -5.54
N ASP A 85 23.89 21.26 -4.98
CA ASP A 85 25.13 21.46 -5.75
C ASP A 85 25.66 20.09 -6.23
N MET A 86 25.43 19.80 -7.51
CA MET A 86 25.87 18.54 -8.12
C MET A 86 27.39 18.46 -8.31
N ASP A 87 28.09 19.60 -8.43
CA ASP A 87 29.53 19.67 -8.70
C ASP A 87 30.39 19.39 -7.47
N LYS A 88 29.84 19.64 -6.27
CA LYS A 88 30.51 19.30 -5.02
C LYS A 88 30.60 17.80 -4.75
N ASN A 89 29.83 17.02 -5.46
CA ASN A 89 29.73 15.57 -5.27
C ASN A 89 30.48 14.86 -6.43
N ASN A 90 31.66 14.31 -6.14
CA ASN A 90 32.37 13.47 -7.11
C ASN A 90 31.73 12.06 -7.14
N PHE A 91 31.19 11.68 -8.29
CA PHE A 91 30.51 10.40 -8.51
C PHE A 91 31.20 9.55 -9.60
N GLU A 92 32.54 9.56 -9.67
CA GLU A 92 33.30 8.79 -10.69
C GLU A 92 32.94 7.30 -10.69
N ASP A 93 32.73 6.71 -9.52
CA ASP A 93 32.33 5.31 -9.40
C ASP A 93 30.96 5.01 -10.02
N ILE A 94 30.07 6.02 -10.07
CA ILE A 94 28.77 5.88 -10.68
C ILE A 94 28.86 5.76 -12.21
N ASP A 95 29.73 6.53 -12.84
CA ASP A 95 29.91 6.48 -14.30
C ASP A 95 30.48 5.09 -14.71
N LEU A 96 31.33 4.48 -13.90
CA LEU A 96 31.80 3.12 -14.10
C LEU A 96 30.69 2.09 -13.90
N MET A 97 29.86 2.25 -12.86
CA MET A 97 28.70 1.39 -12.60
C MET A 97 27.70 1.45 -13.75
N VAL A 98 27.30 2.64 -14.18
CA VAL A 98 26.38 2.85 -15.30
C VAL A 98 26.89 2.17 -16.57
N LYS A 99 28.17 2.31 -16.88
CA LYS A 99 28.79 1.67 -18.04
C LYS A 99 28.74 0.14 -17.95
N LYS A 100 29.00 -0.42 -16.76
CA LYS A 100 28.94 -1.87 -16.49
C LYS A 100 27.56 -2.46 -16.74
N TYR A 101 26.50 -1.73 -16.37
CA TYR A 101 25.09 -2.17 -16.49
C TYR A 101 24.37 -1.59 -17.72
N SER A 102 25.13 -1.24 -18.77
CA SER A 102 24.57 -0.77 -20.04
C SER A 102 23.86 -1.92 -20.78
N THR A 103 22.69 -1.63 -21.34
CA THR A 103 21.84 -2.58 -22.08
C THR A 103 21.06 -1.86 -23.17
N SER A 104 20.64 -2.61 -24.21
CA SER A 104 19.72 -2.13 -25.23
C SER A 104 18.24 -2.25 -24.84
N LYS A 105 17.92 -2.99 -23.78
CA LYS A 105 16.57 -3.05 -23.23
C LYS A 105 16.25 -1.76 -22.47
N ARG A 106 14.97 -1.48 -22.25
CA ARG A 106 14.50 -0.40 -21.35
C ARG A 106 15.09 -0.58 -19.96
N LYS A 107 15.58 0.51 -19.40
CA LYS A 107 16.20 0.55 -18.08
C LYS A 107 15.23 1.19 -17.08
N VAL A 108 14.70 0.38 -16.17
CA VAL A 108 13.74 0.81 -15.15
C VAL A 108 14.42 0.87 -13.79
N LEU A 109 14.46 2.05 -13.20
CA LEU A 109 15.01 2.26 -11.87
C LEU A 109 13.88 2.25 -10.83
N HIS A 110 13.79 1.19 -10.05
CA HIS A 110 12.93 1.11 -8.88
C HIS A 110 13.62 1.75 -7.69
N VAL A 111 12.94 2.66 -7.01
CA VAL A 111 13.44 3.33 -5.79
C VAL A 111 12.51 3.03 -4.64
N MET A 112 13.04 2.47 -3.56
CA MET A 112 12.33 2.18 -2.31
C MET A 112 12.99 2.93 -1.16
N SER A 113 12.25 3.24 -0.10
CA SER A 113 12.91 3.66 1.14
C SER A 113 13.58 2.47 1.80
N GLU A 114 12.84 1.38 1.97
CA GLU A 114 13.32 0.16 2.61
C GLU A 114 12.56 -1.07 2.10
N GLY A 115 13.25 -2.20 1.97
CA GLY A 115 12.66 -3.50 1.67
C GLY A 115 12.65 -4.42 2.89
N TYR A 116 11.51 -5.08 3.17
CA TYR A 116 11.30 -5.95 4.32
C TYR A 116 11.10 -7.42 3.90
N LYS A 117 11.54 -8.35 4.74
CA LYS A 117 11.30 -9.79 4.53
C LYS A 117 9.82 -10.15 4.56
N ILE A 118 9.06 -9.47 5.42
CA ILE A 118 7.61 -9.68 5.59
C ILE A 118 6.89 -8.39 5.24
N GLY A 119 5.91 -8.47 4.34
CA GLY A 119 5.07 -7.34 3.97
C GLY A 119 4.67 -7.32 2.50
N GLY A 120 3.49 -6.79 2.22
CA GLY A 120 2.93 -6.73 0.86
C GLY A 120 3.68 -5.79 -0.08
N HIS A 121 4.33 -4.75 0.47
CA HIS A 121 5.02 -3.72 -0.32
C HIS A 121 6.25 -4.29 -1.06
N THR A 122 7.17 -4.96 -0.36
CA THR A 122 8.35 -5.58 -0.98
C THR A 122 7.94 -6.66 -1.99
N LYS A 123 6.93 -7.48 -1.66
CA LYS A 123 6.37 -8.49 -2.57
C LYS A 123 5.79 -7.86 -3.85
N LEU A 124 5.14 -6.71 -3.72
CA LEU A 124 4.60 -5.96 -4.86
C LEU A 124 5.71 -5.51 -5.81
N VAL A 125 6.78 -4.91 -5.27
CA VAL A 125 7.94 -4.46 -6.07
C VAL A 125 8.60 -5.65 -6.78
N LYS A 126 8.86 -6.74 -6.06
CA LYS A 126 9.41 -7.97 -6.64
C LYS A 126 8.54 -8.52 -7.78
N ASN A 127 7.22 -8.58 -7.57
CA ASN A 127 6.30 -9.05 -8.59
C ASN A 127 6.25 -8.13 -9.81
N TRP A 128 6.35 -6.80 -9.61
CA TRP A 128 6.44 -5.84 -10.71
C TRP A 128 7.68 -6.12 -11.55
N ILE A 129 8.85 -6.18 -10.92
CA ILE A 129 10.13 -6.48 -11.57
C ILE A 129 10.02 -7.80 -12.36
N LYS A 130 9.51 -8.87 -11.73
CA LYS A 130 9.33 -10.18 -12.37
C LYS A 130 8.40 -10.14 -13.58
N LYS A 131 7.36 -9.30 -13.57
CA LYS A 131 6.38 -9.20 -14.68
C LYS A 131 6.83 -8.26 -15.80
N ASP A 132 7.86 -7.46 -15.59
CA ASP A 132 8.44 -6.57 -16.60
C ASP A 132 9.61 -7.26 -17.33
N GLU A 133 9.29 -8.21 -18.19
CA GLU A 133 10.29 -9.02 -18.92
C GLU A 133 10.98 -8.25 -20.06
N GLU A 134 10.39 -7.14 -20.51
CA GLU A 134 10.92 -6.33 -21.62
C GLU A 134 11.98 -5.34 -21.16
N SER A 135 12.14 -5.14 -19.87
CA SER A 135 13.06 -4.18 -19.27
C SER A 135 14.21 -4.86 -18.52
N VAL A 136 15.22 -4.07 -18.16
CA VAL A 136 16.19 -4.40 -17.12
C VAL A 136 15.87 -3.51 -15.93
N SER A 137 15.51 -4.14 -14.81
CA SER A 137 15.16 -3.45 -13.58
C SER A 137 16.37 -3.36 -12.66
N SER A 138 16.63 -2.18 -12.09
CA SER A 138 17.59 -1.96 -11.01
C SER A 138 16.88 -1.39 -9.79
N LEU A 139 17.44 -1.61 -8.61
CA LEU A 139 16.84 -1.22 -7.34
C LEU A 139 17.77 -0.32 -6.53
N ILE A 140 17.25 0.81 -6.09
CA ILE A 140 17.90 1.68 -5.10
C ILE A 140 17.04 1.74 -3.84
N THR A 141 17.69 1.67 -2.65
CA THR A 141 17.04 2.01 -1.39
C THR A 141 17.64 3.29 -0.81
N THR A 142 16.77 4.17 -0.26
CA THR A 142 17.19 5.46 0.28
C THR A 142 17.68 5.36 1.70
N TRP A 143 17.10 4.48 2.53
CA TRP A 143 17.49 4.32 3.94
C TRP A 143 17.31 2.90 4.50
N GLN A 144 17.79 1.90 3.77
CA GLN A 144 17.75 0.51 4.21
C GLN A 144 18.45 0.33 5.56
N MET A 145 17.71 -0.12 6.57
CA MET A 145 18.24 -0.38 7.92
C MET A 145 18.69 -1.83 8.08
N ASP A 146 17.85 -2.77 7.67
CA ASP A 146 18.12 -4.20 7.71
C ASP A 146 18.67 -4.72 6.37
N THR A 147 19.01 -6.00 6.32
CA THR A 147 19.41 -6.66 5.07
C THR A 147 18.21 -6.76 4.13
N LEU A 148 18.37 -6.30 2.89
CA LEU A 148 17.37 -6.50 1.84
C LEU A 148 17.05 -8.00 1.66
N PRO A 149 15.79 -8.36 1.38
CA PRO A 149 15.42 -9.73 1.08
C PRO A 149 16.22 -10.30 -0.10
N GLU A 150 16.82 -11.47 0.11
CA GLU A 150 17.69 -12.10 -0.88
C GLU A 150 16.96 -12.41 -2.19
N ASP A 151 15.71 -12.85 -2.09
CA ASP A 151 14.85 -13.15 -3.23
C ASP A 151 14.48 -11.90 -4.08
N LEU A 152 14.46 -10.70 -3.50
CA LEU A 152 14.32 -9.44 -4.24
C LEU A 152 15.65 -9.08 -4.95
N ILE A 153 16.79 -9.28 -4.25
CA ILE A 153 18.12 -9.03 -4.83
C ILE A 153 18.35 -9.97 -6.02
N GLU A 154 18.02 -11.24 -5.87
CA GLU A 154 18.14 -12.25 -6.92
C GLU A 154 17.27 -11.93 -8.13
N GLU A 155 16.02 -11.49 -7.92
CA GLU A 155 15.14 -11.09 -9.01
C GLU A 155 15.74 -9.95 -9.84
N VAL A 156 16.25 -8.88 -9.20
CA VAL A 156 16.92 -7.77 -9.90
C VAL A 156 18.17 -8.24 -10.65
N LYS A 157 19.01 -9.04 -10.02
CA LYS A 157 20.26 -9.54 -10.63
C LYS A 157 20.00 -10.50 -11.79
N SER A 158 18.96 -11.31 -11.73
CA SER A 158 18.57 -12.25 -12.79
C SER A 158 18.22 -11.53 -14.10
N GLN A 159 17.71 -10.31 -14.01
CA GLN A 159 17.42 -9.45 -15.17
C GLN A 159 18.67 -8.69 -15.67
N GLY A 160 19.80 -8.76 -14.97
CA GLY A 160 21.03 -8.03 -15.31
C GLY A 160 21.10 -6.64 -14.69
N GLY A 161 20.25 -6.32 -13.71
CA GLY A 161 20.25 -5.05 -12.98
C GLY A 161 21.21 -5.03 -11.79
N PHE A 162 21.26 -3.86 -11.13
CA PHE A 162 22.05 -3.65 -9.90
C PHE A 162 21.15 -3.32 -8.72
N VAL A 163 21.68 -3.53 -7.52
CA VAL A 163 21.05 -3.12 -6.26
C VAL A 163 22.02 -2.21 -5.52
N TYR A 164 21.52 -1.07 -5.03
CA TYR A 164 22.34 -0.06 -4.36
C TYR A 164 21.58 0.58 -3.19
N SER A 165 22.24 0.71 -2.02
CA SER A 165 21.66 1.34 -0.82
C SER A 165 22.37 2.66 -0.53
N LEU A 166 21.65 3.78 -0.65
CA LEU A 166 22.23 5.13 -0.54
C LEU A 166 22.78 5.41 0.85
N ASN A 167 22.04 5.04 1.90
CA ASN A 167 22.42 5.32 3.29
C ASN A 167 23.65 4.54 3.79
N THR A 168 24.12 3.54 3.04
CA THR A 168 25.40 2.88 3.34
C THR A 168 26.58 3.83 3.16
N PHE A 169 26.45 4.79 2.24
CA PHE A 169 27.53 5.68 1.82
C PHE A 169 27.34 7.12 2.29
N TYR A 170 26.09 7.57 2.45
CA TYR A 170 25.77 8.98 2.71
C TYR A 170 24.80 9.13 3.87
N LYS A 171 25.10 10.05 4.77
CA LYS A 171 24.31 10.33 5.97
C LYS A 171 23.43 11.59 5.87
N THR A 172 23.49 12.32 4.75
CA THR A 172 22.73 13.56 4.55
C THR A 172 21.71 13.39 3.41
N TYR A 173 20.58 14.06 3.54
CA TYR A 173 19.54 14.07 2.49
C TYR A 173 20.06 14.65 1.18
N GLU A 174 20.81 15.76 1.28
CA GLU A 174 21.40 16.43 0.11
C GLU A 174 22.25 15.46 -0.73
N LYS A 175 23.21 14.76 -0.10
CA LYS A 175 24.10 13.84 -0.81
C LYS A 175 23.35 12.63 -1.36
N SER A 176 22.39 12.08 -0.59
CA SER A 176 21.57 10.95 -1.04
C SER A 176 20.72 11.34 -2.25
N ALA A 177 20.13 12.53 -2.23
CA ALA A 177 19.34 13.05 -3.35
C ALA A 177 20.20 13.35 -4.59
N ALA A 178 21.39 13.94 -4.39
CA ALA A 178 22.33 14.20 -5.49
C ALA A 178 22.76 12.90 -6.18
N LEU A 179 23.08 11.85 -5.40
CA LEU A 179 23.47 10.56 -5.93
C LEU A 179 22.32 9.87 -6.67
N LEU A 180 21.11 9.87 -6.09
CA LEU A 180 19.93 9.32 -6.74
C LEU A 180 19.66 10.00 -8.09
N ARG A 181 19.71 11.34 -8.11
CA ARG A 181 19.59 12.14 -9.35
C ARG A 181 20.63 11.74 -10.38
N LYS A 182 21.92 11.66 -9.98
CA LYS A 182 23.01 11.28 -10.89
C LYS A 182 22.78 9.89 -11.49
N ILE A 183 22.44 8.88 -10.68
CA ILE A 183 22.18 7.53 -11.16
C ILE A 183 20.99 7.51 -12.12
N ALA A 184 19.87 8.14 -11.75
CA ALA A 184 18.67 8.17 -12.56
C ALA A 184 18.93 8.81 -13.93
N HIS A 185 19.53 10.00 -13.96
CA HIS A 185 19.82 10.71 -15.23
C HIS A 185 20.86 10.01 -16.11
N SER A 186 21.80 9.28 -15.50
CA SER A 186 22.86 8.62 -16.26
C SER A 186 22.45 7.24 -16.77
N TRP A 187 21.52 6.54 -16.08
CA TRP A 187 21.24 5.15 -16.36
C TRP A 187 19.79 4.88 -16.77
N ALA A 188 18.79 5.48 -16.11
CA ALA A 188 17.41 5.07 -16.25
C ALA A 188 16.71 5.67 -17.49
N ASP A 189 15.81 4.90 -18.09
CA ASP A 189 14.82 5.38 -19.06
C ASP A 189 13.48 5.70 -18.38
N VAL A 190 13.22 5.08 -17.20
CA VAL A 190 12.02 5.28 -16.36
C VAL A 190 12.41 5.12 -14.91
N VAL A 191 11.81 5.92 -14.02
CA VAL A 191 11.93 5.79 -12.56
C VAL A 191 10.58 5.45 -11.95
N ILE A 192 10.54 4.43 -11.09
CA ILE A 192 9.36 4.06 -10.33
C ILE A 192 9.66 4.22 -8.84
N LEU A 193 8.96 5.13 -8.19
CA LEU A 193 9.09 5.37 -6.75
C LEU A 193 8.12 4.49 -5.96
N HIS A 194 8.66 3.66 -5.10
CA HIS A 194 7.97 2.82 -4.12
C HIS A 194 8.33 3.26 -2.70
N CYS A 195 8.61 4.54 -2.52
CA CYS A 195 9.15 5.06 -1.27
C CYS A 195 8.09 5.16 -0.17
N HIS A 196 8.54 5.21 1.07
CA HIS A 196 7.68 5.53 2.20
C HIS A 196 7.09 6.95 2.02
N MET A 197 5.91 7.17 2.57
CA MET A 197 5.15 8.40 2.41
C MET A 197 5.88 9.65 2.89
N GLN A 198 6.81 9.50 3.82
CA GLN A 198 7.57 10.58 4.45
C GLN A 198 8.98 10.77 3.89
N ASP A 199 9.41 9.98 2.90
CA ASP A 199 10.79 10.02 2.39
C ASP A 199 11.06 11.25 1.53
N PRO A 200 11.89 12.23 1.98
CA PRO A 200 12.16 13.44 1.22
C PRO A 200 13.22 13.26 0.13
N VAL A 201 14.03 12.17 0.18
CA VAL A 201 15.15 11.97 -0.75
C VAL A 201 14.69 11.96 -2.20
N PRO A 202 13.64 11.23 -2.61
CA PRO A 202 13.18 11.25 -3.99
C PRO A 202 12.67 12.63 -4.42
N VAL A 203 11.98 13.37 -3.53
CA VAL A 203 11.44 14.69 -3.84
C VAL A 203 12.57 15.68 -4.12
N LEU A 204 13.61 15.67 -3.29
CA LEU A 204 14.82 16.47 -3.50
C LEU A 204 15.57 16.05 -4.76
N ALA A 205 15.66 14.74 -5.03
CA ALA A 205 16.37 14.22 -6.20
C ALA A 205 15.73 14.65 -7.52
N PHE A 206 14.41 14.58 -7.61
CA PHE A 206 13.65 14.86 -8.83
C PHE A 206 13.00 16.25 -8.86
N ALA A 207 13.50 17.19 -8.08
CA ALA A 207 13.05 18.59 -8.07
C ALA A 207 13.40 19.40 -9.33
N VAL A 208 14.14 18.83 -10.28
CA VAL A 208 14.60 19.49 -11.52
C VAL A 208 13.98 18.78 -12.72
N GLU A 209 13.60 19.58 -13.73
CA GLU A 209 13.04 19.06 -14.98
C GLU A 209 14.08 18.32 -15.84
N GLY A 210 13.60 17.48 -16.71
CA GLY A 210 14.43 16.66 -17.60
C GLY A 210 14.80 15.31 -16.99
N GLY A 211 15.55 14.49 -17.74
CA GLY A 211 15.83 13.12 -17.33
C GLY A 211 14.65 12.16 -17.53
N PRO A 212 14.73 10.97 -16.91
CA PRO A 212 13.71 9.94 -17.05
C PRO A 212 12.40 10.36 -16.37
N PRO A 213 11.23 9.98 -16.92
CA PRO A 213 9.95 10.21 -16.25
C PRO A 213 9.88 9.50 -14.90
N VAL A 214 9.21 10.14 -13.93
CA VAL A 214 9.07 9.70 -12.55
C VAL A 214 7.64 9.30 -12.28
N PHE A 215 7.42 8.03 -11.99
CA PHE A 215 6.12 7.48 -11.62
C PHE A 215 6.10 7.10 -10.14
N ILE A 216 5.06 7.49 -9.42
CA ILE A 216 4.92 7.19 -7.99
C ILE A 216 3.84 6.14 -7.81
N LEU A 217 4.21 4.97 -7.26
CA LEU A 217 3.23 3.97 -6.86
C LEU A 217 2.53 4.40 -5.58
N ASN A 218 1.23 4.63 -5.66
CA ASN A 218 0.37 4.93 -4.54
C ASN A 218 -0.02 3.65 -3.77
N HIS A 219 0.90 3.13 -2.96
CA HIS A 219 0.68 1.93 -2.16
C HIS A 219 0.00 2.20 -0.81
N ALA A 220 -0.15 3.48 -0.44
CA ALA A 220 -0.78 3.95 0.80
C ALA A 220 -1.79 5.08 0.52
N ASP A 221 -2.78 4.78 -0.29
CA ASP A 221 -3.75 5.73 -0.84
C ASP A 221 -4.58 6.49 0.21
N HIS A 222 -4.76 5.91 1.39
CA HIS A 222 -5.48 6.48 2.52
C HIS A 222 -4.66 7.43 3.39
N ARG A 223 -3.37 7.63 3.10
CA ARG A 223 -2.46 8.43 3.93
C ARG A 223 -1.98 9.67 3.21
N PHE A 224 -1.53 10.66 3.99
CA PHE A 224 -0.71 11.76 3.49
C PHE A 224 0.64 11.22 3.01
N TRP A 225 1.16 11.76 1.90
CA TRP A 225 2.54 11.55 1.46
C TRP A 225 3.06 12.73 0.64
N ILE A 226 4.38 12.91 0.64
CA ILE A 226 5.10 13.93 -0.14
C ILE A 226 5.56 13.37 -1.49
N GLY A 227 5.72 14.24 -2.48
CA GLY A 227 6.23 13.90 -3.81
C GLY A 227 5.22 14.09 -4.95
N SER A 228 4.04 14.64 -4.69
CA SER A 228 3.09 14.96 -5.77
C SER A 228 3.66 15.94 -6.80
N SER A 229 4.56 16.82 -6.38
CA SER A 229 5.23 17.80 -7.23
C SER A 229 6.17 17.20 -8.27
N ILE A 230 6.75 16.04 -7.97
CA ILE A 230 7.69 15.34 -8.85
C ILE A 230 7.07 14.19 -9.62
N ALA A 231 5.80 13.87 -9.36
CA ALA A 231 5.12 12.79 -10.06
C ALA A 231 4.69 13.21 -11.47
N ASP A 232 5.22 12.57 -12.49
CA ASP A 232 4.68 12.71 -13.85
C ASP A 232 3.35 11.95 -13.96
N ILE A 233 3.30 10.75 -13.37
CA ILE A 233 2.07 9.97 -13.21
C ILE A 233 2.04 9.36 -11.81
N ILE A 234 0.88 9.44 -11.14
CA ILE A 234 0.61 8.64 -9.95
C ILE A 234 0.01 7.30 -10.41
N VAL A 235 0.65 6.21 -10.01
CA VAL A 235 0.20 4.85 -10.30
C VAL A 235 -0.69 4.37 -9.17
N ASP A 236 -1.97 4.34 -9.42
CA ASP A 236 -2.99 3.89 -8.47
C ASP A 236 -3.41 2.44 -8.74
N CYS A 237 -3.81 1.70 -7.71
CA CYS A 237 -4.22 0.30 -7.86
C CYS A 237 -5.74 0.12 -8.05
N ARG A 238 -6.54 1.18 -7.86
CA ARG A 238 -8.01 1.16 -7.90
C ARG A 238 -8.61 2.54 -8.20
N GLU A 239 -9.88 2.56 -8.64
CA GLU A 239 -10.54 3.80 -9.05
C GLU A 239 -10.71 4.82 -7.90
N GLU A 240 -11.00 4.37 -6.68
CA GLU A 240 -11.12 5.27 -5.52
C GLU A 240 -9.82 6.00 -5.23
N SER A 241 -8.69 5.29 -5.34
CA SER A 241 -7.35 5.88 -5.18
C SER A 241 -7.05 6.89 -6.27
N LYS A 242 -7.36 6.56 -7.53
CA LYS A 242 -7.18 7.46 -8.68
C LYS A 242 -7.98 8.74 -8.53
N LYS A 243 -9.26 8.62 -8.13
CA LYS A 243 -10.10 9.78 -7.85
C LYS A 243 -9.48 10.69 -6.79
N LEU A 244 -9.02 10.10 -5.68
CA LEU A 244 -8.36 10.84 -4.61
C LEU A 244 -7.05 11.49 -5.09
N SER A 245 -6.23 10.79 -5.88
CA SER A 245 -4.99 11.32 -6.43
C SER A 245 -5.21 12.55 -7.30
N LEU A 246 -6.23 12.53 -8.16
CA LEU A 246 -6.57 13.65 -9.04
C LEU A 246 -7.21 14.82 -8.30
N GLU A 247 -8.11 14.56 -7.35
CA GLU A 247 -8.89 15.60 -6.67
C GLU A 247 -8.17 16.18 -5.44
N ARG A 248 -7.42 15.36 -4.71
CA ARG A 248 -6.93 15.68 -3.36
C ARG A 248 -5.41 15.66 -3.20
N ARG A 249 -4.65 15.06 -4.14
CA ARG A 249 -3.18 15.05 -4.12
C ARG A 249 -2.53 15.97 -5.13
N GLY A 250 -3.33 16.60 -5.99
CA GLY A 250 -2.82 17.46 -7.04
C GLY A 250 -2.09 16.73 -8.16
N ALA A 251 -2.37 15.44 -8.34
CA ALA A 251 -1.83 14.67 -9.45
C ALA A 251 -2.26 15.28 -10.78
N ARG A 252 -1.31 15.44 -11.72
CA ARG A 252 -1.60 15.86 -13.09
C ARG A 252 -2.22 14.74 -13.90
N GLU A 253 -1.72 13.53 -13.70
CA GLU A 253 -2.22 12.32 -14.32
C GLU A 253 -2.17 11.16 -13.31
N SER A 254 -3.14 10.26 -13.40
CA SER A 254 -3.15 9.01 -12.66
C SER A 254 -3.43 7.85 -13.61
N PHE A 255 -2.70 6.77 -13.43
CA PHE A 255 -2.83 5.53 -14.19
C PHE A 255 -3.19 4.38 -13.26
N ILE A 256 -4.21 3.60 -13.62
CA ILE A 256 -4.53 2.39 -12.85
C ILE A 256 -3.69 1.23 -13.32
N LEU A 257 -2.83 0.76 -12.43
CA LEU A 257 -2.09 -0.48 -12.58
C LEU A 257 -2.59 -1.49 -11.56
N PRO A 258 -3.15 -2.62 -11.97
CA PRO A 258 -3.53 -3.68 -11.04
C PRO A 258 -2.34 -4.11 -10.17
N VAL A 259 -2.60 -4.44 -8.90
CA VAL A 259 -1.55 -4.91 -7.99
C VAL A 259 -0.81 -6.09 -8.62
N PRO A 260 0.52 -6.03 -8.79
CA PRO A 260 1.30 -7.15 -9.28
C PRO A 260 1.22 -8.36 -8.33
N LEU A 261 0.61 -9.46 -8.79
CA LEU A 261 0.49 -10.69 -8.03
C LEU A 261 1.35 -11.80 -8.65
N SER A 262 1.80 -12.73 -7.80
CA SER A 262 2.45 -13.96 -8.26
C SER A 262 1.39 -14.96 -8.70
N ASP A 263 1.62 -15.65 -9.81
CA ASP A 263 0.85 -16.84 -10.15
C ASP A 263 0.97 -17.90 -9.05
N LYS A 264 -0.10 -18.64 -8.85
CA LYS A 264 -0.12 -19.73 -7.89
C LYS A 264 -0.14 -21.05 -8.64
N GLU A 265 0.80 -21.92 -8.26
CA GLU A 265 0.83 -23.29 -8.76
C GLU A 265 -0.34 -24.10 -8.20
N SER A 266 -0.70 -25.17 -8.90
CA SER A 266 -1.65 -26.13 -8.37
C SER A 266 -1.09 -26.83 -7.14
N PHE A 267 -1.90 -27.04 -6.13
CA PHE A 267 -1.48 -27.69 -4.88
C PHE A 267 -2.51 -28.75 -4.46
N ASP A 268 -2.01 -29.74 -3.73
CA ASP A 268 -2.85 -30.78 -3.11
C ASP A 268 -3.31 -30.32 -1.73
N LYS A 269 -4.53 -29.81 -1.65
CA LYS A 269 -5.14 -29.30 -0.43
C LYS A 269 -5.24 -30.34 0.67
N GLU A 270 -5.55 -31.59 0.31
CA GLU A 270 -5.71 -32.69 1.28
C GLU A 270 -4.37 -33.00 1.96
N LYS A 271 -3.28 -33.04 1.19
CA LYS A 271 -1.92 -33.21 1.74
C LYS A 271 -1.57 -32.16 2.79
N TYR A 272 -1.87 -30.86 2.52
CA TYR A 272 -1.61 -29.79 3.48
C TYR A 272 -2.53 -29.89 4.70
N ARG A 273 -3.83 -30.21 4.52
CA ARG A 273 -4.76 -30.39 5.64
C ARG A 273 -4.33 -31.53 6.57
N ASN A 274 -3.88 -32.64 6.02
CA ASN A 274 -3.35 -33.79 6.79
C ASN A 274 -2.16 -33.36 7.66
N LYS A 275 -1.26 -32.50 7.14
CA LYS A 275 -0.14 -31.94 7.93
C LYS A 275 -0.62 -31.13 9.13
N TYR A 276 -1.76 -30.43 9.03
CA TYR A 276 -2.34 -29.61 10.09
C TYR A 276 -3.37 -30.35 10.93
N GLY A 277 -3.63 -31.65 10.66
CA GLY A 277 -4.63 -32.45 11.36
C GLY A 277 -6.07 -31.95 11.14
N ILE A 278 -6.36 -31.39 9.97
CA ILE A 278 -7.67 -30.82 9.63
C ILE A 278 -8.46 -31.84 8.81
N ASP A 279 -9.64 -32.22 9.29
CA ASP A 279 -10.57 -33.08 8.56
C ASP A 279 -11.01 -32.41 7.25
N ILE A 280 -11.20 -33.22 6.18
CA ILE A 280 -11.59 -32.71 4.87
C ILE A 280 -12.96 -32.02 4.87
N LYS A 281 -13.85 -32.38 5.81
CA LYS A 281 -15.17 -31.78 5.97
C LYS A 281 -15.15 -30.47 6.75
N THR A 282 -14.07 -30.20 7.51
CA THR A 282 -13.94 -28.98 8.29
C THR A 282 -13.84 -27.77 7.36
N LYS A 283 -14.68 -26.79 7.57
CA LYS A 283 -14.62 -25.49 6.89
C LYS A 283 -13.56 -24.62 7.55
N VAL A 284 -12.63 -24.09 6.76
CA VAL A 284 -11.53 -23.28 7.28
C VAL A 284 -11.63 -21.85 6.78
N ILE A 285 -11.80 -20.91 7.70
CA ILE A 285 -11.76 -19.47 7.46
C ILE A 285 -10.34 -18.97 7.73
N LEU A 286 -9.82 -18.11 6.86
CA LEU A 286 -8.55 -17.42 7.03
C LEU A 286 -8.77 -15.91 7.03
N THR A 287 -8.06 -15.19 7.92
CA THR A 287 -7.90 -13.73 7.86
C THR A 287 -6.45 -13.38 8.11
N ILE A 288 -5.88 -12.53 7.26
CA ILE A 288 -4.51 -12.03 7.40
C ILE A 288 -4.56 -10.51 7.37
N SER A 289 -4.21 -9.87 8.48
CA SER A 289 -4.21 -8.42 8.57
C SER A 289 -3.40 -7.92 9.77
N GLU A 290 -2.88 -6.70 9.69
CA GLU A 290 -2.24 -6.03 10.82
C GLU A 290 -3.26 -5.73 11.93
N GLU A 291 -2.81 -5.82 13.19
CA GLU A 291 -3.65 -5.63 14.39
C GLU A 291 -4.56 -4.40 14.32
N TYR A 292 -4.01 -3.27 13.84
CA TYR A 292 -4.76 -2.01 13.80
C TYR A 292 -5.99 -2.06 12.87
N LYS A 293 -6.01 -2.91 11.85
CA LYS A 293 -7.12 -3.02 10.90
C LYS A 293 -8.36 -3.70 11.48
N PHE A 294 -8.21 -4.38 12.62
CA PHE A 294 -9.31 -5.00 13.36
C PHE A 294 -9.98 -4.07 14.39
N LYS A 295 -9.55 -2.80 14.44
CA LYS A 295 -10.21 -1.79 15.26
C LYS A 295 -11.64 -1.56 14.79
N SER A 296 -12.54 -1.30 15.73
CA SER A 296 -13.94 -1.01 15.46
C SER A 296 -14.24 0.45 15.81
N ILE A 297 -14.93 1.18 14.95
CA ILE A 297 -15.39 2.55 15.25
C ILE A 297 -16.72 2.56 15.99
N ASN A 298 -17.41 1.41 16.04
CA ASN A 298 -18.69 1.25 16.71
C ASN A 298 -18.76 -0.10 17.43
N GLU A 299 -19.94 -0.47 17.96
CA GLU A 299 -20.18 -1.71 18.71
C GLU A 299 -20.00 -3.00 17.88
N ASN A 300 -20.07 -2.92 16.55
CA ASN A 300 -19.91 -4.10 15.67
C ASN A 300 -18.43 -4.39 15.42
N SER A 301 -17.79 -5.09 16.35
CA SER A 301 -16.39 -5.44 16.18
C SER A 301 -16.21 -6.66 15.27
N TYR A 302 -15.05 -6.71 14.60
CA TYR A 302 -14.64 -7.90 13.84
C TYR A 302 -14.69 -9.18 14.70
N ILE A 303 -14.26 -9.05 15.96
CA ILE A 303 -14.23 -10.16 16.92
C ILE A 303 -15.63 -10.71 17.20
N ASP A 304 -16.62 -9.85 17.41
CA ASP A 304 -17.99 -10.27 17.68
C ASP A 304 -18.62 -10.94 16.47
N ILE A 305 -18.36 -10.42 15.29
CA ILE A 305 -18.84 -11.01 14.04
C ILE A 305 -18.18 -12.37 13.78
N LEU A 306 -16.85 -12.48 13.92
CA LEU A 306 -16.17 -13.77 13.77
C LEU A 306 -16.65 -14.78 14.81
N LYS A 307 -16.78 -14.37 16.07
CA LYS A 307 -17.32 -15.21 17.15
C LYS A 307 -18.69 -15.76 16.78
N ARG A 308 -19.58 -14.88 16.29
CA ARG A 308 -20.91 -15.26 15.88
C ARG A 308 -20.89 -16.24 14.71
N ILE A 309 -20.09 -15.98 13.68
CA ILE A 309 -19.90 -16.89 12.54
C ILE A 309 -19.46 -18.27 13.03
N ILE A 310 -18.46 -18.36 13.90
CA ILE A 310 -17.93 -19.63 14.38
C ILE A 310 -18.94 -20.38 15.25
N LEU A 311 -19.72 -19.70 16.09
CA LEU A 311 -20.69 -20.34 16.97
C LEU A 311 -21.96 -20.82 16.23
N GLU A 312 -22.38 -20.11 15.18
CA GLU A 312 -23.60 -20.39 14.41
C GLU A 312 -23.35 -21.23 13.13
N THR A 313 -22.09 -21.65 12.89
CA THR A 313 -21.74 -22.55 11.77
C THR A 313 -21.17 -23.86 12.30
N GLU A 314 -21.57 -24.98 11.66
CA GLU A 314 -21.08 -26.31 12.01
C GLU A 314 -19.74 -26.60 11.33
N ASP A 315 -18.88 -27.38 12.02
CA ASP A 315 -17.58 -27.83 11.51
C ASP A 315 -16.70 -26.72 10.92
N THR A 316 -16.75 -25.52 11.53
CA THR A 316 -16.02 -24.36 11.04
C THR A 316 -14.94 -23.93 12.06
N ILE A 317 -13.71 -23.74 11.57
CA ILE A 317 -12.58 -23.19 12.33
C ILE A 317 -12.04 -21.95 11.63
N ALA A 318 -11.31 -21.09 12.35
CA ALA A 318 -10.68 -19.90 11.78
C ALA A 318 -9.22 -19.76 12.19
N TYR A 319 -8.38 -19.35 11.25
CA TYR A 319 -7.00 -18.92 11.46
C TYR A 319 -6.90 -17.41 11.28
N ILE A 320 -6.39 -16.72 12.30
CA ILE A 320 -6.19 -15.26 12.28
C ILE A 320 -4.70 -14.97 12.38
N VAL A 321 -4.15 -14.34 11.35
CA VAL A 321 -2.73 -13.98 11.25
C VAL A 321 -2.56 -12.48 11.40
N GLY A 322 -1.58 -12.06 12.19
CA GLY A 322 -1.20 -10.68 12.48
C GLY A 322 -1.33 -10.34 13.95
N PRO A 323 -2.52 -10.39 14.56
CA PRO A 323 -2.70 -10.14 15.98
C PRO A 323 -1.97 -11.14 16.86
N LYS A 324 -1.54 -10.70 18.04
CA LYS A 324 -1.06 -11.59 19.09
C LYS A 324 -2.23 -12.22 19.85
N ARG A 325 -2.04 -13.45 20.32
CA ARG A 325 -3.02 -14.14 21.16
C ARG A 325 -3.00 -13.57 22.58
N GLU A 326 -3.56 -12.38 22.76
CA GLU A 326 -3.61 -11.64 24.02
C GLU A 326 -4.95 -10.92 24.16
N GLY A 327 -5.37 -10.61 25.39
CA GLY A 327 -6.54 -9.78 25.69
C GLY A 327 -7.84 -10.27 25.00
N LYS A 328 -8.40 -9.44 24.13
CA LYS A 328 -9.65 -9.75 23.40
C LYS A 328 -9.53 -10.97 22.47
N TRP A 329 -8.33 -11.20 21.91
CA TRP A 329 -8.06 -12.34 21.04
C TRP A 329 -7.96 -13.65 21.79
N GLU A 330 -7.33 -13.67 22.97
CA GLU A 330 -7.32 -14.83 23.87
C GLU A 330 -8.74 -15.19 24.31
N LYS A 331 -9.52 -14.18 24.72
CA LYS A 331 -10.92 -14.39 25.10
C LYS A 331 -11.73 -15.00 23.95
N LEU A 332 -11.53 -14.54 22.70
CA LEU A 332 -12.20 -15.11 21.54
C LEU A 332 -11.87 -16.59 21.34
N CYS A 333 -10.59 -16.98 21.50
CA CYS A 333 -10.18 -18.37 21.39
C CYS A 333 -10.90 -19.24 22.41
N VAL A 334 -10.93 -18.82 23.68
CA VAL A 334 -11.63 -19.52 24.77
C VAL A 334 -13.13 -19.59 24.50
N ASP A 335 -13.77 -18.46 24.18
CA ASP A 335 -15.22 -18.36 23.94
C ASP A 335 -15.70 -19.21 22.76
N THR A 336 -14.79 -19.57 21.84
CA THR A 336 -15.08 -20.42 20.67
C THR A 336 -14.58 -21.86 20.81
N ASN A 337 -14.23 -22.31 22.04
CA ASN A 337 -13.66 -23.62 22.30
C ASN A 337 -12.46 -23.97 21.41
N GLU A 338 -11.52 -23.03 21.27
CA GLU A 338 -10.31 -23.14 20.44
C GLU A 338 -10.58 -23.36 18.92
N ARG A 339 -11.80 -23.12 18.47
CA ARG A 339 -12.11 -23.13 17.02
C ARG A 339 -11.54 -21.92 16.28
N VAL A 340 -11.27 -20.81 16.98
CA VAL A 340 -10.47 -19.69 16.47
C VAL A 340 -9.03 -19.85 16.94
N LYS A 341 -8.08 -19.79 16.01
CA LYS A 341 -6.65 -19.92 16.25
C LYS A 341 -5.94 -18.62 15.84
N VAL A 342 -5.46 -17.88 16.82
CA VAL A 342 -4.72 -16.62 16.60
C VAL A 342 -3.23 -16.92 16.55
N MET A 343 -2.60 -16.66 15.39
CA MET A 343 -1.27 -17.15 15.02
C MET A 343 -0.14 -16.15 15.24
N GLY A 344 -0.45 -14.87 15.53
CA GLY A 344 0.56 -13.82 15.50
C GLY A 344 1.05 -13.54 14.07
N ARG A 345 2.20 -12.91 13.96
CA ARG A 345 2.89 -12.74 12.67
C ARG A 345 3.66 -14.01 12.34
N ILE A 346 3.45 -14.54 11.15
CA ILE A 346 4.14 -15.73 10.62
C ILE A 346 4.77 -15.43 9.27
N GLU A 347 5.93 -16.02 8.99
CA GLU A 347 6.68 -15.81 7.75
C GLU A 347 6.05 -16.56 6.58
N ASN A 348 5.73 -17.84 6.77
CA ASN A 348 5.14 -18.68 5.72
C ASN A 348 3.62 -18.75 5.83
N ILE A 349 2.94 -17.77 5.24
CA ILE A 349 1.48 -17.70 5.20
C ILE A 349 0.86 -18.55 4.07
N GLU A 350 1.64 -19.03 3.13
CA GLU A 350 1.13 -19.70 1.91
C GLU A 350 0.40 -21.00 2.26
N GLU A 351 0.94 -21.78 3.19
CA GLU A 351 0.27 -23.01 3.62
C GLU A 351 -1.12 -22.75 4.23
N LEU A 352 -1.31 -21.61 4.91
CA LEU A 352 -2.63 -21.25 5.45
C LEU A 352 -3.65 -20.94 4.35
N TYR A 353 -3.24 -20.30 3.26
CA TYR A 353 -4.11 -20.17 2.09
C TYR A 353 -4.46 -21.55 1.51
N MET A 354 -3.48 -22.46 1.40
CA MET A 354 -3.68 -23.79 0.80
C MET A 354 -4.65 -24.66 1.60
N ILE A 355 -4.66 -24.58 2.93
CA ILE A 355 -5.60 -25.37 3.78
C ILE A 355 -6.99 -24.74 3.89
N SER A 356 -7.12 -23.44 3.57
CA SER A 356 -8.35 -22.68 3.80
C SER A 356 -9.38 -22.84 2.69
N ASP A 357 -10.63 -22.60 3.01
CA ASP A 357 -11.76 -22.60 2.09
C ASP A 357 -12.28 -21.20 1.82
N MET A 358 -12.26 -20.37 2.85
CA MET A 358 -12.84 -19.03 2.86
C MET A 358 -11.82 -18.02 3.39
N TYR A 359 -11.94 -16.80 2.92
CA TYR A 359 -11.21 -15.65 3.46
C TYR A 359 -12.22 -14.63 3.97
N LEU A 360 -12.17 -14.34 5.26
CA LEU A 360 -12.95 -13.26 5.88
C LEU A 360 -12.10 -11.99 5.92
N ASP A 361 -12.52 -10.96 5.20
CA ASP A 361 -11.80 -9.68 5.20
C ASP A 361 -11.86 -8.99 6.56
N SER A 362 -10.77 -8.28 6.91
CA SER A 362 -10.73 -7.38 8.08
C SER A 362 -11.56 -6.13 7.78
N PHE A 363 -12.89 -6.28 7.73
CA PHE A 363 -13.82 -5.24 7.33
C PHE A 363 -13.71 -3.97 8.18
N MET A 364 -14.27 -2.86 7.69
CA MET A 364 -14.02 -1.46 7.95
C MET A 364 -12.70 -1.00 7.31
N PHE A 365 -11.59 -1.69 7.52
CA PHE A 365 -10.33 -1.45 6.83
C PHE A 365 -9.86 -2.76 6.16
N SER A 366 -10.08 -2.88 4.87
CA SER A 366 -9.78 -4.11 4.12
C SER A 366 -8.28 -4.45 4.09
N GLY A 367 -8.00 -5.77 4.17
CA GLY A 367 -6.68 -6.34 3.93
C GLY A 367 -6.36 -6.52 2.44
N PHE A 368 -6.54 -5.51 1.61
CA PHE A 368 -6.60 -5.52 0.14
C PHE A 368 -5.69 -6.55 -0.57
N THR A 369 -4.37 -6.52 -0.34
CA THR A 369 -3.43 -7.44 -0.99
C THR A 369 -3.59 -8.88 -0.52
N ALA A 370 -3.84 -9.10 0.79
CA ALA A 370 -4.07 -10.43 1.35
C ALA A 370 -5.37 -11.05 0.82
N LEU A 371 -6.40 -10.23 0.63
CA LEU A 371 -7.67 -10.63 0.05
C LEU A 371 -7.51 -11.02 -1.44
N LEU A 372 -6.74 -10.27 -2.22
CA LEU A 372 -6.42 -10.62 -3.61
C LEU A 372 -5.60 -11.92 -3.68
N ASP A 373 -4.62 -12.12 -2.80
CA ASP A 373 -3.88 -13.39 -2.68
C ASP A 373 -4.86 -14.55 -2.36
N ALA A 374 -5.79 -14.35 -1.43
CA ALA A 374 -6.80 -15.36 -1.11
C ALA A 374 -7.64 -15.76 -2.34
N ALA A 375 -8.08 -14.78 -3.12
CA ALA A 375 -8.78 -15.04 -4.38
C ALA A 375 -7.90 -15.81 -5.39
N MET A 376 -6.60 -15.52 -5.45
CA MET A 376 -5.63 -16.26 -6.29
C MET A 376 -5.48 -17.73 -5.86
N TYR A 377 -5.61 -18.05 -4.56
CA TYR A 377 -5.66 -19.42 -4.07
C TYR A 377 -7.04 -20.08 -4.24
N GLY A 378 -8.04 -19.36 -4.76
CA GLY A 378 -9.38 -19.88 -5.01
C GLY A 378 -10.26 -19.95 -3.76
N LEU A 379 -9.95 -19.19 -2.70
CA LEU A 379 -10.76 -19.09 -1.51
C LEU A 379 -12.06 -18.32 -1.82
N GLN A 380 -13.14 -18.72 -1.16
CA GLN A 380 -14.38 -17.95 -1.17
C GLN A 380 -14.19 -16.68 -0.33
N ILE A 381 -14.54 -15.53 -0.89
CA ILE A 381 -14.37 -14.26 -0.19
C ILE A 381 -15.62 -13.93 0.60
N ILE A 382 -15.45 -13.66 1.88
CA ILE A 382 -16.48 -13.14 2.79
C ILE A 382 -16.09 -11.72 3.15
N LYS A 383 -16.88 -10.77 2.71
CA LYS A 383 -16.68 -9.34 2.94
C LYS A 383 -18.02 -8.69 3.23
N PHE A 384 -18.03 -7.65 4.06
CA PHE A 384 -19.24 -6.88 4.34
C PHE A 384 -19.23 -5.54 3.63
N LYS A 385 -20.40 -5.10 3.17
CA LYS A 385 -20.56 -3.78 2.56
C LYS A 385 -20.28 -2.68 3.59
N ASN A 386 -19.43 -1.73 3.21
CA ASN A 386 -19.16 -0.53 3.99
C ASN A 386 -19.31 0.70 3.08
N TYR A 387 -20.44 1.38 3.18
CA TYR A 387 -20.75 2.54 2.33
C TYR A 387 -20.20 3.86 2.87
N MET A 388 -19.68 3.88 4.11
CA MET A 388 -19.28 5.11 4.78
C MET A 388 -17.87 5.56 4.43
N ALA A 389 -17.00 4.65 4.08
CA ALA A 389 -15.59 4.92 3.82
C ALA A 389 -15.04 4.04 2.67
N PRO A 390 -15.43 4.32 1.41
CA PRO A 390 -15.11 3.47 0.25
C PRO A 390 -13.60 3.32 0.03
N LEU A 391 -12.78 4.34 0.31
CA LEU A 391 -11.33 4.26 0.19
C LEU A 391 -10.70 3.13 1.03
N PHE A 392 -11.30 2.78 2.16
CA PHE A 392 -10.80 1.74 3.07
C PHE A 392 -11.42 0.37 2.80
N SER A 393 -12.59 0.32 2.19
CA SER A 393 -13.39 -0.88 2.03
C SER A 393 -13.51 -1.36 0.59
N ASN A 394 -13.46 -0.48 -0.41
CA ASN A 394 -13.58 -0.88 -1.82
C ASN A 394 -12.32 -1.62 -2.29
N THR A 395 -12.49 -2.82 -2.82
CA THR A 395 -11.40 -3.72 -3.23
C THR A 395 -11.44 -4.09 -4.71
N GLY A 396 -12.28 -3.42 -5.49
CA GLY A 396 -12.47 -3.66 -6.91
C GLY A 396 -13.78 -4.40 -7.21
N GLU A 397 -14.32 -4.19 -8.40
CA GLU A 397 -15.63 -4.69 -8.79
C GLU A 397 -15.77 -6.21 -8.65
N GLU A 398 -14.71 -6.94 -8.97
CA GLU A 398 -14.68 -8.41 -8.92
C GLU A 398 -14.92 -8.95 -7.49
N ILE A 399 -14.41 -8.22 -6.50
CA ILE A 399 -14.54 -8.58 -5.08
C ILE A 399 -15.82 -7.99 -4.48
N GLU A 400 -16.22 -6.79 -4.90
CA GLU A 400 -17.44 -6.14 -4.37
C GLU A 400 -18.72 -6.96 -4.66
N GLN A 401 -18.72 -7.78 -5.70
CA GLN A 401 -19.81 -8.72 -5.98
C GLN A 401 -20.00 -9.78 -4.90
N CYS A 402 -18.96 -10.05 -4.08
CA CYS A 402 -18.98 -11.03 -2.99
C CYS A 402 -19.40 -10.44 -1.65
N CYS A 403 -19.82 -9.18 -1.59
CA CYS A 403 -20.13 -8.52 -0.34
C CYS A 403 -21.51 -8.89 0.19
N PHE A 404 -21.53 -9.28 1.48
CA PHE A 404 -22.75 -9.52 2.25
C PHE A 404 -23.26 -8.22 2.89
N ASN A 405 -24.58 -8.09 3.01
CA ASN A 405 -25.16 -6.92 3.65
C ASN A 405 -25.10 -7.02 5.19
N ASN A 406 -25.12 -8.25 5.73
CA ASN A 406 -25.10 -8.50 7.17
C ASN A 406 -24.52 -9.89 7.48
N VAL A 407 -24.32 -10.15 8.77
CA VAL A 407 -23.71 -11.39 9.25
C VAL A 407 -24.61 -12.60 9.02
N ASP A 408 -25.95 -12.45 9.11
CA ASP A 408 -26.90 -13.54 8.89
C ASP A 408 -26.81 -14.08 7.46
N GLU A 409 -26.67 -13.21 6.47
CA GLU A 409 -26.45 -13.62 5.09
C GLU A 409 -25.15 -14.43 4.94
N ALA A 410 -24.05 -14.00 5.56
CA ALA A 410 -22.78 -14.71 5.52
C ALA A 410 -22.88 -16.10 6.21
N ILE A 411 -23.53 -16.19 7.38
CA ILE A 411 -23.76 -17.45 8.09
C ILE A 411 -24.61 -18.40 7.25
N ASN A 412 -25.69 -17.90 6.64
CA ASN A 412 -26.54 -18.71 5.77
C ASN A 412 -25.77 -19.23 4.54
N TYR A 413 -24.91 -18.40 3.96
CA TYR A 413 -24.03 -18.80 2.86
C TYR A 413 -23.08 -19.92 3.28
N ILE A 414 -22.37 -19.76 4.40
CA ILE A 414 -21.43 -20.77 4.93
C ILE A 414 -22.15 -22.11 5.21
N ASN A 415 -23.37 -22.08 5.72
CA ASN A 415 -24.11 -23.27 6.06
C ASN A 415 -24.74 -24.01 4.83
N LYS A 416 -25.20 -23.26 3.83
CA LYS A 416 -26.04 -23.81 2.76
C LYS A 416 -25.37 -23.85 1.40
N GLU A 417 -24.52 -22.88 1.05
CA GLU A 417 -24.13 -22.63 -0.36
C GLU A 417 -22.63 -22.82 -0.62
N PHE A 418 -21.87 -23.16 0.40
CA PHE A 418 -20.40 -23.18 0.36
C PHE A 418 -19.78 -23.89 -0.87
N ASN A 419 -20.47 -24.81 -1.54
CA ASN A 419 -19.92 -25.62 -2.64
C ASN A 419 -20.29 -25.15 -4.06
N SER A 420 -21.13 -24.12 -4.23
CA SER A 420 -21.77 -23.84 -5.52
C SER A 420 -21.09 -22.82 -6.44
N ASN A 421 -20.20 -21.96 -5.95
CA ASN A 421 -19.67 -20.82 -6.72
C ASN A 421 -18.12 -20.76 -6.81
N LYS A 422 -17.45 -21.90 -7.02
CA LYS A 422 -16.00 -21.91 -7.22
C LYS A 422 -15.63 -21.49 -8.65
N ASN A 423 -14.70 -20.55 -8.79
CA ASN A 423 -13.81 -20.31 -9.95
C ASN A 423 -13.98 -19.06 -10.83
N ASN A 424 -15.03 -18.25 -10.76
CA ASN A 424 -15.07 -17.08 -11.64
C ASN A 424 -14.09 -15.97 -11.16
N ILE A 425 -14.11 -15.68 -9.88
CA ILE A 425 -13.28 -14.62 -9.26
C ILE A 425 -11.78 -14.90 -9.42
N GLN A 426 -11.34 -16.12 -9.12
CA GLN A 426 -9.93 -16.51 -9.26
C GLN A 426 -9.43 -16.25 -10.68
N ARG A 427 -10.22 -16.62 -11.69
CA ARG A 427 -9.87 -16.43 -13.11
C ARG A 427 -9.78 -14.95 -13.47
N GLU A 428 -10.72 -14.14 -13.01
CA GLU A 428 -10.75 -12.69 -13.27
C GLU A 428 -9.57 -11.98 -12.61
N ILE A 429 -9.31 -12.27 -11.33
CA ILE A 429 -8.16 -11.72 -10.59
C ILE A 429 -6.85 -12.15 -11.27
N ARG A 430 -6.68 -13.43 -11.61
CA ARG A 430 -5.47 -13.91 -12.31
C ARG A 430 -5.28 -13.20 -13.64
N LYS A 431 -6.33 -13.03 -14.43
CA LYS A 431 -6.25 -12.31 -15.70
C LYS A 431 -5.77 -10.88 -15.50
N LYS A 432 -6.42 -10.13 -14.62
CA LYS A 432 -6.15 -8.71 -14.36
C LYS A 432 -4.78 -8.45 -13.74
N HIS A 433 -4.42 -9.23 -12.71
CA HIS A 433 -3.26 -8.99 -11.86
C HIS A 433 -2.00 -9.78 -12.27
N CYS A 434 -2.11 -10.72 -13.19
CA CYS A 434 -0.98 -11.52 -13.67
C CYS A 434 -0.88 -11.47 -15.21
N SER A 435 -1.90 -11.94 -15.96
CA SER A 435 -1.76 -12.16 -17.41
C SER A 435 -1.78 -10.86 -18.22
N ASP A 436 -2.64 -9.91 -17.87
CA ASP A 436 -2.77 -8.62 -18.57
C ASP A 436 -1.76 -7.57 -18.04
N LEU A 437 -1.12 -7.83 -16.91
CA LEU A 437 -0.25 -6.88 -16.21
C LEU A 437 0.97 -6.44 -17.03
N PRO A 438 1.74 -7.32 -17.72
CA PRO A 438 2.88 -6.90 -18.55
C PRO A 438 2.49 -5.86 -19.62
N LYS A 439 1.33 -6.06 -20.26
CA LYS A 439 0.80 -5.12 -21.23
C LYS A 439 0.49 -3.76 -20.59
N LYS A 440 -0.09 -3.76 -19.39
CA LYS A 440 -0.41 -2.54 -18.64
C LYS A 440 0.85 -1.79 -18.17
N ILE A 441 1.90 -2.51 -17.78
CA ILE A 441 3.21 -1.91 -17.45
C ILE A 441 3.79 -1.22 -18.69
N ASN A 442 3.77 -1.86 -19.85
CA ASN A 442 4.27 -1.25 -21.10
C ASN A 442 3.43 -0.04 -21.54
N GLU A 443 2.11 -0.09 -21.37
CA GLU A 443 1.21 1.04 -21.60
C GLU A 443 1.60 2.24 -20.70
N LEU A 444 1.85 2.00 -19.39
CA LEU A 444 2.28 3.03 -18.46
C LEU A 444 3.58 3.71 -18.92
N TYR A 445 4.60 2.92 -19.24
CA TYR A 445 5.92 3.45 -19.62
C TYR A 445 5.91 4.25 -20.95
N SER A 446 4.94 3.99 -21.82
CA SER A 446 4.80 4.68 -23.09
C SER A 446 4.18 6.08 -23.00
N LYS A 447 3.59 6.43 -21.84
CA LYS A 447 2.78 7.66 -21.70
C LYS A 447 3.60 8.94 -21.68
N ILE A 448 4.74 8.94 -21.01
CA ILE A 448 5.57 10.14 -20.79
C ILE A 448 7.02 9.79 -21.08
N LYS A 449 7.73 10.72 -21.76
CA LYS A 449 9.13 10.51 -22.15
C LYS A 449 10.12 11.26 -21.26
N ASN A 450 9.75 12.42 -20.73
CA ASN A 450 10.64 13.28 -19.97
C ASN A 450 9.96 13.70 -18.66
N HIS A 451 10.75 13.78 -17.61
CA HIS A 451 10.32 14.28 -16.31
C HIS A 451 10.00 15.78 -16.35
N THR A 452 8.91 16.14 -15.66
CA THR A 452 8.49 17.53 -15.46
C THR A 452 8.04 17.74 -14.00
N VAL A 453 8.28 18.94 -13.49
CA VAL A 453 7.92 19.32 -12.13
C VAL A 453 6.56 20.03 -12.10
N ASN A 454 5.72 19.72 -11.11
CA ASN A 454 4.45 20.40 -10.86
C ASN A 454 4.62 21.44 -9.76
N GLU A 455 4.87 22.69 -10.14
CA GLU A 455 5.00 23.81 -9.18
C GLU A 455 3.66 24.37 -8.70
N ASN A 456 2.57 24.06 -9.40
CA ASN A 456 1.23 24.60 -9.14
C ASN A 456 0.26 23.48 -8.78
N ILE A 457 0.42 22.91 -7.60
CA ILE A 457 -0.43 21.82 -7.10
C ILE A 457 -1.81 22.37 -6.74
N LYS A 458 -2.84 21.85 -7.40
CA LYS A 458 -4.24 22.21 -7.11
C LYS A 458 -4.91 21.06 -6.40
N MET A 459 -5.49 21.34 -5.24
CA MET A 459 -6.15 20.34 -4.40
C MET A 459 -7.52 20.82 -3.94
N ASN A 460 -8.43 19.86 -3.76
CA ASN A 460 -9.70 20.09 -3.10
C ASN A 460 -9.58 19.72 -1.61
N ASN A 461 -9.69 20.70 -0.72
CA ASN A 461 -9.53 20.53 0.72
C ASN A 461 -10.85 20.32 1.48
N VAL A 462 -11.92 19.96 0.78
CA VAL A 462 -13.23 19.63 1.41
C VAL A 462 -13.09 18.30 2.16
N ILE A 463 -13.46 18.31 3.45
CA ILE A 463 -13.47 17.09 4.29
C ILE A 463 -14.51 16.11 3.73
N SER A 464 -14.08 14.87 3.51
CA SER A 464 -14.88 13.76 3.00
C SER A 464 -15.19 12.72 4.07
N ASN A 465 -16.08 11.78 3.77
CA ASN A 465 -16.34 10.63 4.66
C ASN A 465 -15.09 9.80 4.94
N ASN A 466 -14.16 9.67 3.98
CA ASN A 466 -12.89 8.99 4.21
C ASN A 466 -12.05 9.69 5.28
N ASP A 467 -12.02 11.03 5.29
CA ASP A 467 -11.26 11.81 6.26
C ASP A 467 -11.83 11.65 7.67
N LEU A 468 -13.15 11.69 7.80
CA LEU A 468 -13.86 11.50 9.07
C LEU A 468 -13.66 10.09 9.61
N PHE A 469 -13.79 9.07 8.76
CA PHE A 469 -13.49 7.71 9.12
C PHE A 469 -12.05 7.56 9.62
N TRP A 470 -11.08 8.10 8.89
CA TRP A 470 -9.67 8.00 9.24
C TRP A 470 -9.35 8.71 10.56
N ALA A 471 -9.92 9.88 10.80
CA ALA A 471 -9.76 10.62 12.05
C ALA A 471 -10.26 9.85 13.26
N LEU A 472 -11.45 9.25 13.17
CA LEU A 472 -12.03 8.42 14.22
C LEU A 472 -11.27 7.12 14.43
N PHE A 473 -10.81 6.52 13.34
CA PHE A 473 -10.05 5.27 13.37
C PHE A 473 -8.67 5.41 14.04
N LEU A 474 -7.98 6.52 13.81
CA LEU A 474 -6.69 6.80 14.42
C LEU A 474 -6.79 7.17 15.91
N LYS A 475 -7.91 7.77 16.35
CA LYS A 475 -8.13 8.15 17.75
C LYS A 475 -8.28 6.93 18.69
N GLN A 476 -8.70 5.80 18.18
CA GLN A 476 -8.84 4.53 18.92
C GLN A 476 -7.50 3.83 19.12
#